data_c94b1b550467eacbc4446826be604681
#
_entry.id   c94b1b550467eacbc4446826be604681
#
_cell.length_a   1.000
_cell.length_b   1.000
_cell.length_c   1.000
_cell.angle_alpha   90.00
_cell.angle_beta   90.00
_cell.angle_gamma   90.00
#
_symmetry.space_group_name_H-M   'P 1'
#
loop_
_entity.id
_entity.type
_entity.pdbx_description
1 polymer ?
#
loop_
_entity_poly.entity_id
_entity_poly.type
_entity_poly.pdbx_seq_one_letter_code
_entity_poly.pdbx_strand_id
1 'polypeptide(L)'
;MPRDVLAEMGHLALGSRLKRLAERMQADATRVFAERGLPIQGTHFPLLAALATYGPLSVSEAVEAVGISQPAVTRIHNALRKLGLTTVAPVEGDNRQKQIRLTPEGEAMLTELKRDLWPHVRRAAQALSEGTDGDFLSQIAQVEDALQSRSLYDRIRDEATAASGARALRLVEYDDRFAPEFDAITREWVEDMFVLEKKDIEIIEHPREMIMDRGGVILFVEAEGLGIIGTCALMPVEGDSFELTKMGVRASARGLKAGDFLLQRTIERARQMPIGQLFLLTNSKCEA
;
A
#
# COMPACT_ATOMS: atom_id res chain seq x y z
N MET A 1 -3.73 -6.13 40.63
CA MET A 1 -3.45 -7.00 39.47
C MET A 1 -3.29 -6.13 38.25
N PRO A 2 -2.29 -6.37 37.38
CA PRO A 2 -2.18 -5.62 36.14
C PRO A 2 -3.44 -5.85 35.30
N ARG A 3 -4.02 -4.76 34.80
CA ARG A 3 -5.18 -4.79 33.91
C ARG A 3 -4.74 -5.15 32.49
N ASP A 4 -5.67 -5.64 31.67
CA ASP A 4 -5.40 -5.93 30.24
C ASP A 4 -5.29 -4.60 29.46
N VAL A 5 -4.07 -4.08 29.35
CA VAL A 5 -3.80 -2.81 28.68
C VAL A 5 -4.30 -2.80 27.22
N LEU A 6 -4.22 -3.93 26.50
CA LEU A 6 -4.70 -3.99 25.13
C LEU A 6 -6.23 -3.90 25.03
N ALA A 7 -6.94 -4.40 26.04
CA ALA A 7 -8.39 -4.22 26.13
C ALA A 7 -8.77 -2.76 26.44
N GLU A 8 -8.02 -2.09 27.32
CA GLU A 8 -8.25 -0.71 27.70
C GLU A 8 -7.96 0.28 26.57
N MET A 9 -7.02 -0.03 25.68
CA MET A 9 -6.65 0.81 24.53
C MET A 9 -7.66 0.80 23.36
N GLY A 10 -8.68 -0.05 23.41
CA GLY A 10 -9.73 -0.11 22.38
C GLY A 10 -9.18 -0.31 20.96
N HIS A 11 -9.62 0.53 20.03
CA HIS A 11 -9.22 0.43 18.61
C HIS A 11 -7.72 0.64 18.37
N LEU A 12 -7.01 1.39 19.22
CA LEU A 12 -5.57 1.57 19.09
C LEU A 12 -4.81 0.24 19.17
N ALA A 13 -5.32 -0.72 19.94
CA ALA A 13 -4.73 -2.03 20.10
C ALA A 13 -5.39 -3.12 19.22
N LEU A 14 -6.22 -2.75 18.23
CA LEU A 14 -6.98 -3.72 17.42
C LEU A 14 -6.07 -4.78 16.79
N GLY A 15 -5.03 -4.40 16.07
CA GLY A 15 -4.10 -5.33 15.44
C GLY A 15 -3.39 -6.24 16.46
N SER A 16 -3.00 -5.69 17.61
CA SER A 16 -2.38 -6.46 18.69
C SER A 16 -3.34 -7.46 19.32
N ARG A 17 -4.62 -7.12 19.44
CA ARG A 17 -5.66 -8.03 19.97
C ARG A 17 -5.96 -9.15 18.97
N LEU A 18 -6.09 -8.85 17.68
CA LEU A 18 -6.25 -9.85 16.63
C LEU A 18 -5.07 -10.82 16.59
N LYS A 19 -3.84 -10.31 16.64
CA LYS A 19 -2.65 -11.14 16.74
C LYS A 19 -2.68 -12.05 17.97
N ARG A 20 -2.99 -11.51 19.15
CA ARG A 20 -3.10 -12.29 20.39
C ARG A 20 -4.15 -13.40 20.29
N LEU A 21 -5.31 -13.13 19.67
CA LEU A 21 -6.34 -14.14 19.44
C LEU A 21 -5.83 -15.24 18.50
N ALA A 22 -5.23 -14.86 17.37
CA ALA A 22 -4.67 -15.82 16.42
C ALA A 22 -3.58 -16.70 17.07
N GLU A 23 -2.66 -16.11 17.86
CA GLU A 23 -1.61 -16.85 18.55
C GLU A 23 -2.18 -17.88 19.55
N ARG A 24 -3.22 -17.51 20.32
CA ARG A 24 -3.89 -18.44 21.25
C ARG A 24 -4.54 -19.61 20.50
N MET A 25 -5.30 -19.32 19.45
CA MET A 25 -5.96 -20.36 18.66
C MET A 25 -4.95 -21.30 18.00
N GLN A 26 -3.84 -20.76 17.48
CA GLN A 26 -2.77 -21.56 16.87
C GLN A 26 -2.00 -22.41 17.91
N ALA A 27 -1.79 -21.90 19.12
CA ALA A 27 -1.16 -22.64 20.20
C ALA A 27 -2.04 -23.82 20.64
N ASP A 28 -3.36 -23.61 20.81
CA ASP A 28 -4.29 -24.66 21.14
C ASP A 28 -4.39 -25.72 20.04
N ALA A 29 -4.44 -25.31 18.78
CA ALA A 29 -4.38 -26.23 17.64
C ALA A 29 -3.08 -27.07 17.65
N THR A 30 -1.93 -26.44 17.92
CA THR A 30 -0.63 -27.12 18.02
C THR A 30 -0.65 -28.17 19.15
N ARG A 31 -1.26 -27.84 20.30
CA ARG A 31 -1.40 -28.77 21.40
C ARG A 31 -2.25 -30.00 21.01
N VAL A 32 -3.37 -29.79 20.33
CA VAL A 32 -4.21 -30.88 19.81
C VAL A 32 -3.46 -31.78 18.84
N PHE A 33 -2.64 -31.19 17.95
CA PHE A 33 -1.78 -31.95 17.04
C PHE A 33 -0.77 -32.82 17.80
N ALA A 34 -0.09 -32.22 18.79
CA ALA A 34 0.87 -32.95 19.63
C ALA A 34 0.24 -34.12 20.40
N GLU A 35 -0.95 -33.92 20.98
CA GLU A 35 -1.73 -34.99 21.69
C GLU A 35 -2.10 -36.13 20.76
N ARG A 36 -2.21 -35.89 19.44
CA ARG A 36 -2.48 -36.90 18.41
C ARG A 36 -1.20 -37.45 17.75
N GLY A 37 -0.03 -37.08 18.22
CA GLY A 37 1.26 -37.51 17.64
C GLY A 37 1.55 -36.88 16.27
N LEU A 38 0.86 -35.82 15.86
CA LEU A 38 1.09 -35.13 14.59
C LEU A 38 2.21 -34.10 14.74
N PRO A 39 3.24 -34.10 13.86
CA PRO A 39 4.41 -33.25 14.00
C PRO A 39 4.21 -31.80 13.49
N ILE A 40 2.99 -31.39 13.23
CA ILE A 40 2.64 -30.09 12.68
C ILE A 40 2.24 -29.08 13.75
N GLN A 41 2.25 -27.80 13.38
CA GLN A 41 1.83 -26.68 14.22
C GLN A 41 0.61 -25.96 13.62
N GLY A 42 -0.14 -25.24 14.43
CA GLY A 42 -1.28 -24.44 13.97
C GLY A 42 -0.92 -23.43 12.87
N THR A 43 0.31 -22.92 12.90
CA THR A 43 0.85 -22.01 11.87
C THR A 43 1.05 -22.68 10.51
N HIS A 44 1.06 -24.02 10.42
CA HIS A 44 1.18 -24.74 9.14
C HIS A 44 -0.15 -24.86 8.40
N PHE A 45 -1.29 -24.70 9.11
CA PHE A 45 -2.63 -24.90 8.59
C PHE A 45 -2.92 -24.10 7.31
N PRO A 46 -2.57 -22.80 7.18
CA PRO A 46 -2.93 -22.04 5.98
C PRO A 46 -2.38 -22.66 4.70
N LEU A 47 -1.11 -23.08 4.68
CA LEU A 47 -0.52 -23.71 3.49
C LEU A 47 -1.08 -25.11 3.25
N LEU A 48 -1.31 -25.90 4.30
CA LEU A 48 -1.95 -27.21 4.18
C LEU A 48 -3.37 -27.10 3.64
N ALA A 49 -4.14 -26.10 4.09
CA ALA A 49 -5.49 -25.84 3.59
C ALA A 49 -5.48 -25.42 2.10
N ALA A 50 -4.53 -24.55 1.70
CA ALA A 50 -4.39 -24.16 0.30
C ALA A 50 -4.05 -25.37 -0.59
N LEU A 51 -3.06 -26.19 -0.20
CA LEU A 51 -2.72 -27.42 -0.92
C LEU A 51 -3.85 -28.45 -0.95
N ALA A 52 -4.65 -28.48 0.11
CA ALA A 52 -5.83 -29.36 0.21
C ALA A 52 -6.97 -28.97 -0.74
N THR A 53 -7.07 -27.70 -1.07
CA THR A 53 -8.16 -27.11 -1.85
C THR A 53 -7.79 -26.99 -3.33
N TYR A 54 -6.58 -26.53 -3.62
CA TYR A 54 -6.15 -26.19 -4.98
C TYR A 54 -5.13 -27.18 -5.57
N GLY A 55 -4.62 -28.12 -4.75
CA GLY A 55 -3.53 -28.99 -5.17
C GLY A 55 -2.17 -28.32 -5.14
N PRO A 56 -1.23 -28.73 -6.03
CA PRO A 56 0.10 -28.15 -6.12
C PRO A 56 0.07 -26.64 -6.47
N LEU A 57 0.87 -25.84 -5.78
CA LEU A 57 0.91 -24.38 -5.93
C LEU A 57 2.36 -23.88 -6.04
N SER A 58 2.63 -22.93 -6.91
CA SER A 58 3.83 -22.11 -6.82
C SER A 58 3.83 -21.29 -5.53
N VAL A 59 4.97 -20.74 -5.15
CA VAL A 59 5.04 -19.86 -3.97
C VAL A 59 4.15 -18.63 -4.14
N SER A 60 4.08 -18.07 -5.33
CA SER A 60 3.24 -16.89 -5.63
C SER A 60 1.75 -17.21 -5.52
N GLU A 61 1.30 -18.34 -6.09
CA GLU A 61 -0.08 -18.80 -5.97
C GLU A 61 -0.44 -19.13 -4.50
N ALA A 62 0.50 -19.69 -3.73
CA ALA A 62 0.27 -19.94 -2.31
C ALA A 62 0.16 -18.64 -1.51
N VAL A 63 0.93 -17.60 -1.82
CA VAL A 63 0.82 -16.25 -1.23
C VAL A 63 -0.56 -15.67 -1.50
N GLU A 64 -1.02 -15.74 -2.75
CA GLU A 64 -2.34 -15.25 -3.16
C GLU A 64 -3.47 -16.02 -2.48
N ALA A 65 -3.39 -17.35 -2.48
CA ALA A 65 -4.41 -18.22 -1.90
C ALA A 65 -4.56 -18.07 -0.37
N VAL A 66 -3.46 -17.76 0.33
CA VAL A 66 -3.43 -17.70 1.80
C VAL A 66 -3.51 -16.25 2.32
N GLY A 67 -3.16 -15.27 1.52
CA GLY A 67 -3.16 -13.85 1.92
C GLY A 67 -2.05 -13.47 2.91
N ILE A 68 -0.96 -14.27 2.99
CA ILE A 68 0.19 -13.95 3.85
C ILE A 68 1.46 -13.67 3.03
N SER A 69 2.48 -13.05 3.66
CA SER A 69 3.70 -12.66 2.96
C SER A 69 4.48 -13.85 2.40
N GLN A 70 5.19 -13.65 1.29
CA GLN A 70 6.07 -14.66 0.68
C GLN A 70 7.10 -15.25 1.66
N PRO A 71 7.79 -14.47 2.53
CA PRO A 71 8.67 -15.03 3.55
C PRO A 71 7.94 -15.96 4.53
N ALA A 72 6.68 -15.66 4.87
CA ALA A 72 5.88 -16.51 5.75
C ALA A 72 5.51 -17.84 5.07
N VAL A 73 5.04 -17.83 3.81
CA VAL A 73 4.79 -19.04 3.02
C VAL A 73 6.05 -19.89 2.91
N THR A 74 7.19 -19.27 2.55
CA THR A 74 8.47 -19.97 2.43
C THR A 74 8.92 -20.63 3.73
N ARG A 75 8.74 -19.95 4.87
CA ARG A 75 9.05 -20.50 6.20
C ARG A 75 8.18 -21.69 6.53
N ILE A 76 6.87 -21.61 6.30
CA ILE A 76 5.92 -22.70 6.53
C ILE A 76 6.26 -23.91 5.63
N HIS A 77 6.48 -23.65 4.32
CA HIS A 77 6.88 -24.70 3.40
C HIS A 77 8.18 -25.42 3.84
N ASN A 78 9.20 -24.64 4.21
CA ASN A 78 10.47 -25.22 4.68
C ASN A 78 10.31 -26.06 5.95
N ALA A 79 9.41 -25.67 6.87
CA ALA A 79 9.08 -26.46 8.05
C ALA A 79 8.40 -27.77 7.67
N LEU A 80 7.36 -27.73 6.82
CA LEU A 80 6.65 -28.91 6.34
C LEU A 80 7.56 -29.85 5.52
N ARG A 81 8.47 -29.30 4.72
CA ARG A 81 9.48 -30.06 3.97
C ARG A 81 10.43 -30.81 4.87
N LYS A 82 10.90 -30.18 5.97
CA LYS A 82 11.74 -30.84 6.99
C LYS A 82 11.02 -32.00 7.69
N LEU A 83 9.69 -31.93 7.79
CA LEU A 83 8.84 -33.00 8.32
C LEU A 83 8.53 -34.09 7.27
N GLY A 84 9.01 -33.96 6.04
CA GLY A 84 8.73 -34.88 4.96
C GLY A 84 7.30 -34.77 4.36
N LEU A 85 6.54 -33.73 4.70
CA LEU A 85 5.12 -33.61 4.34
C LEU A 85 4.89 -32.86 3.02
N THR A 86 5.87 -32.05 2.60
CA THR A 86 5.83 -31.35 1.31
C THR A 86 7.15 -31.46 0.57
N THR A 87 7.10 -31.31 -0.74
CA THR A 87 8.25 -31.27 -1.64
C THR A 87 8.09 -30.17 -2.67
N VAL A 88 9.13 -29.94 -3.47
CA VAL A 88 9.10 -29.05 -4.63
C VAL A 88 9.31 -29.89 -5.87
N ALA A 89 8.44 -29.75 -6.85
CA ALA A 89 8.55 -30.40 -8.13
C ALA A 89 8.38 -29.39 -9.29
N PRO A 90 8.99 -29.61 -10.45
CA PRO A 90 8.72 -28.81 -11.63
C PRO A 90 7.24 -28.98 -12.05
N VAL A 91 6.71 -27.94 -12.71
CA VAL A 91 5.40 -28.02 -13.36
C VAL A 91 5.51 -28.95 -14.58
N GLU A 92 4.50 -29.77 -14.78
CA GLU A 92 4.46 -30.65 -15.94
C GLU A 92 4.46 -29.81 -17.24
N GLY A 93 5.48 -30.02 -18.09
CA GLY A 93 5.69 -29.24 -19.32
C GLY A 93 6.52 -27.96 -19.17
N ASP A 94 6.84 -27.49 -17.94
CA ASP A 94 7.71 -26.33 -17.71
C ASP A 94 8.66 -26.54 -16.51
N ASN A 95 9.87 -27.00 -16.81
CA ASN A 95 10.90 -27.24 -15.80
C ASN A 95 11.43 -25.95 -15.09
N ARG A 96 11.07 -24.76 -15.58
CA ARG A 96 11.50 -23.49 -14.98
C ARG A 96 10.61 -23.09 -13.81
N GLN A 97 9.35 -23.51 -13.85
CA GLN A 97 8.39 -23.26 -12.78
C GLN A 97 8.41 -24.38 -11.75
N LYS A 98 8.41 -24.03 -10.48
CA LYS A 98 8.42 -24.97 -9.37
C LYS A 98 7.15 -24.82 -8.53
N GLN A 99 6.56 -25.94 -8.15
CA GLN A 99 5.37 -25.99 -7.30
C GLN A 99 5.65 -26.74 -5.99
N ILE A 100 5.05 -26.26 -4.93
CA ILE A 100 4.95 -26.96 -3.65
C ILE A 100 3.88 -28.04 -3.82
N ARG A 101 4.22 -29.27 -3.47
CA ARG A 101 3.31 -30.42 -3.50
C ARG A 101 3.34 -31.14 -2.15
N LEU A 102 2.26 -31.81 -1.79
CA LEU A 102 2.27 -32.80 -0.71
C LEU A 102 3.09 -34.02 -1.14
N THR A 103 3.76 -34.64 -0.19
CA THR A 103 4.28 -36.01 -0.35
C THR A 103 3.18 -37.03 -0.11
N PRO A 104 3.36 -38.31 -0.41
CA PRO A 104 2.39 -39.36 -0.04
C PRO A 104 2.07 -39.34 1.47
N GLU A 105 3.07 -39.11 2.32
CA GLU A 105 2.90 -38.97 3.76
C GLU A 105 2.10 -37.72 4.13
N GLY A 106 2.35 -36.60 3.43
CA GLY A 106 1.58 -35.38 3.57
C GLY A 106 0.12 -35.54 3.17
N GLU A 107 -0.16 -36.26 2.08
CA GLU A 107 -1.52 -36.58 1.62
C GLU A 107 -2.28 -37.50 2.61
N ALA A 108 -1.59 -38.52 3.13
CA ALA A 108 -2.16 -39.43 4.12
C ALA A 108 -2.53 -38.65 5.41
N MET A 109 -1.61 -37.85 5.93
CA MET A 109 -1.85 -36.99 7.10
C MET A 109 -3.01 -36.01 6.85
N LEU A 110 -3.03 -35.35 5.70
CA LEU A 110 -4.08 -34.40 5.36
C LEU A 110 -5.46 -35.07 5.27
N THR A 111 -5.51 -36.30 4.75
CA THR A 111 -6.75 -37.11 4.69
C THR A 111 -7.28 -37.40 6.09
N GLU A 112 -6.39 -37.80 7.00
CA GLU A 112 -6.75 -38.00 8.42
C GLU A 112 -7.24 -36.71 9.08
N LEU A 113 -6.53 -35.58 8.88
CA LEU A 113 -6.93 -34.27 9.41
C LEU A 113 -8.33 -33.87 8.92
N LYS A 114 -8.60 -34.03 7.64
CA LYS A 114 -9.91 -33.68 7.03
C LYS A 114 -11.05 -34.53 7.61
N ARG A 115 -10.79 -35.81 7.83
CA ARG A 115 -11.81 -36.77 8.31
C ARG A 115 -12.05 -36.62 9.81
N ASP A 116 -10.97 -36.56 10.59
CA ASP A 116 -11.06 -36.84 12.04
C ASP A 116 -10.85 -35.59 12.92
N LEU A 117 -10.26 -34.52 12.38
CA LEU A 117 -9.94 -33.34 13.21
C LEU A 117 -10.63 -32.04 12.74
N TRP A 118 -10.59 -31.72 11.47
CA TRP A 118 -11.15 -30.43 10.98
C TRP A 118 -12.63 -30.22 11.30
N PRO A 119 -13.51 -31.26 11.30
CA PRO A 119 -14.88 -31.10 11.73
C PRO A 119 -15.02 -30.70 13.21
N HIS A 120 -14.13 -31.18 14.09
CA HIS A 120 -14.10 -30.81 15.48
C HIS A 120 -13.57 -29.36 15.69
N VAL A 121 -12.48 -28.99 14.99
CA VAL A 121 -11.95 -27.64 15.03
C VAL A 121 -13.00 -26.64 14.55
N ARG A 122 -13.70 -26.95 13.45
CA ARG A 122 -14.79 -26.10 12.94
C ARG A 122 -15.88 -25.86 13.98
N ARG A 123 -16.40 -26.90 14.63
CA ARG A 123 -17.44 -26.76 15.65
C ARG A 123 -16.94 -25.98 16.86
N ALA A 124 -15.71 -26.25 17.32
CA ALA A 124 -15.12 -25.53 18.44
C ALA A 124 -14.92 -24.05 18.12
N ALA A 125 -14.43 -23.72 16.92
CA ALA A 125 -14.27 -22.33 16.48
C ALA A 125 -15.62 -21.63 16.32
N GLN A 126 -16.63 -22.30 15.79
CA GLN A 126 -17.99 -21.78 15.69
C GLN A 126 -18.57 -21.45 17.09
N ALA A 127 -18.40 -22.32 18.08
CA ALA A 127 -18.85 -22.05 19.43
C ALA A 127 -18.19 -20.84 20.09
N LEU A 128 -16.97 -20.46 19.69
CA LEU A 128 -16.30 -19.22 20.16
C LEU A 128 -16.99 -17.95 19.68
N SER A 129 -17.66 -17.99 18.53
CA SER A 129 -18.39 -16.86 17.98
C SER A 129 -19.90 -16.87 18.26
N GLU A 130 -20.44 -17.98 18.83
CA GLU A 130 -21.79 -18.01 19.31
C GLU A 130 -21.99 -17.02 20.47
N GLY A 131 -22.87 -16.04 20.29
CA GLY A 131 -23.10 -14.98 21.29
C GLY A 131 -22.37 -13.66 21.00
N THR A 132 -21.62 -13.58 19.89
CA THR A 132 -21.22 -12.28 19.36
C THR A 132 -22.37 -11.65 18.56
N ASP A 133 -22.43 -10.32 18.53
CA ASP A 133 -23.45 -9.62 17.74
C ASP A 133 -23.19 -9.81 16.23
N GLY A 134 -24.14 -10.42 15.54
CA GLY A 134 -24.08 -10.65 14.10
C GLY A 134 -23.18 -11.80 13.66
N ASP A 135 -22.94 -11.90 12.35
CA ASP A 135 -22.04 -12.90 11.76
C ASP A 135 -20.57 -12.46 11.88
N PHE A 136 -19.87 -13.07 12.83
CA PHE A 136 -18.47 -12.72 13.13
C PHE A 136 -17.52 -12.93 11.93
N LEU A 137 -17.73 -13.99 11.13
CA LEU A 137 -16.88 -14.22 9.93
C LEU A 137 -17.13 -13.15 8.86
N SER A 138 -18.38 -12.72 8.68
CA SER A 138 -18.71 -11.59 7.79
C SER A 138 -18.07 -10.28 8.28
N GLN A 139 -18.03 -10.04 9.58
CA GLN A 139 -17.35 -8.87 10.15
C GLN A 139 -15.84 -8.89 9.88
N ILE A 140 -15.19 -10.07 10.02
CA ILE A 140 -13.78 -10.23 9.66
C ILE A 140 -13.57 -9.92 8.18
N ALA A 141 -14.37 -10.51 7.27
CA ALA A 141 -14.28 -10.28 5.84
C ALA A 141 -14.42 -8.77 5.48
N GLN A 142 -15.37 -8.07 6.11
CA GLN A 142 -15.52 -6.62 5.91
C GLN A 142 -14.29 -5.82 6.34
N VAL A 143 -13.60 -6.23 7.40
CA VAL A 143 -12.34 -5.58 7.84
C VAL A 143 -11.21 -5.90 6.86
N GLU A 144 -11.12 -7.13 6.36
CA GLU A 144 -10.15 -7.54 5.34
C GLU A 144 -10.36 -6.75 4.03
N ASP A 145 -11.59 -6.66 3.53
CA ASP A 145 -11.95 -5.87 2.35
C ASP A 145 -11.62 -4.39 2.54
N ALA A 146 -11.92 -3.84 3.71
CA ALA A 146 -11.61 -2.45 4.03
C ALA A 146 -10.11 -2.17 4.05
N LEU A 147 -9.28 -3.12 4.53
CA LEU A 147 -7.81 -3.01 4.50
C LEU A 147 -7.24 -3.20 3.10
N GLN A 148 -7.85 -4.07 2.28
CA GLN A 148 -7.46 -4.28 0.89
C GLN A 148 -7.78 -3.06 0.03
N SER A 149 -8.96 -2.46 0.23
CA SER A 149 -9.38 -1.24 -0.51
C SER A 149 -8.52 -0.03 -0.14
N ARG A 150 -8.09 0.08 1.12
CA ARG A 150 -7.28 1.18 1.62
C ARG A 150 -6.49 0.76 2.86
N SER A 151 -5.17 0.89 2.80
CA SER A 151 -4.26 0.48 3.88
C SER A 151 -4.50 1.25 5.18
N LEU A 152 -4.18 0.65 6.32
CA LEU A 152 -4.21 1.34 7.61
C LEU A 152 -3.22 2.54 7.62
N TYR A 153 -2.09 2.42 6.92
CA TYR A 153 -1.13 3.50 6.76
C TYR A 153 -1.78 4.74 6.13
N ASP A 154 -2.51 4.57 5.01
CA ASP A 154 -3.17 5.68 4.33
C ASP A 154 -4.27 6.31 5.20
N ARG A 155 -5.02 5.48 5.93
CA ARG A 155 -6.05 5.96 6.87
C ARG A 155 -5.44 6.79 7.99
N ILE A 156 -4.35 6.33 8.63
CA ILE A 156 -3.63 7.08 9.68
C ILE A 156 -3.10 8.40 9.13
N ARG A 157 -2.54 8.37 7.91
CA ARG A 157 -2.00 9.55 7.26
C ARG A 157 -3.05 10.63 7.01
N ASP A 158 -4.25 10.22 6.64
CA ASP A 158 -5.35 11.15 6.40
C ASP A 158 -5.93 11.70 7.70
N GLU A 159 -6.10 10.85 8.72
CA GLU A 159 -6.51 11.30 10.05
C GLU A 159 -5.51 12.29 10.63
N ALA A 160 -4.20 12.02 10.54
CA ALA A 160 -3.16 12.95 10.99
C ALA A 160 -3.20 14.26 10.21
N THR A 161 -3.52 14.22 8.92
CA THR A 161 -3.67 15.41 8.08
C THR A 161 -4.93 16.21 8.48
N ALA A 162 -6.04 15.52 8.72
CA ALA A 162 -7.28 16.13 9.20
C ALA A 162 -7.12 16.73 10.61
N ALA A 163 -6.45 16.01 11.51
CA ALA A 163 -6.22 16.46 12.90
C ALA A 163 -5.23 17.62 13.01
N SER A 164 -4.27 17.76 12.07
CA SER A 164 -3.33 18.88 12.05
C SER A 164 -3.97 20.22 11.62
N GLY A 165 -5.31 20.26 11.51
CA GLY A 165 -6.03 21.42 10.98
C GLY A 165 -5.55 21.69 9.57
N ALA A 166 -5.74 20.70 8.68
CA ALA A 166 -5.32 20.81 7.30
C ALA A 166 -5.86 22.11 6.74
N ARG A 167 -4.96 23.11 6.60
CA ARG A 167 -5.30 24.35 5.92
C ARG A 167 -5.84 23.94 4.58
N ALA A 168 -7.06 24.36 4.29
CA ALA A 168 -7.72 24.00 3.06
C ALA A 168 -6.81 24.36 1.89
N LEU A 169 -6.34 23.35 1.16
CA LEU A 169 -5.54 23.57 -0.05
C LEU A 169 -6.51 23.85 -1.19
N ARG A 170 -6.26 24.93 -1.91
CA ARG A 170 -7.04 25.33 -3.07
C ARG A 170 -6.14 25.42 -4.29
N LEU A 171 -6.60 24.85 -5.42
CA LEU A 171 -5.97 25.07 -6.70
C LEU A 171 -6.32 26.45 -7.21
N VAL A 172 -5.31 27.18 -7.68
CA VAL A 172 -5.48 28.50 -8.29
C VAL A 172 -4.80 28.46 -9.66
N GLU A 173 -5.51 28.92 -10.69
CA GLU A 173 -4.94 29.07 -12.03
C GLU A 173 -4.12 30.38 -12.11
N TYR A 174 -3.28 30.46 -13.12
CA TYR A 174 -2.41 31.61 -13.34
C TYR A 174 -3.21 32.91 -13.54
N ASP A 175 -2.73 33.93 -12.87
CA ASP A 175 -3.10 35.33 -13.06
C ASP A 175 -1.80 36.14 -12.96
N ASP A 176 -1.64 37.23 -13.68
CA ASP A 176 -0.40 38.02 -13.70
C ASP A 176 0.03 38.53 -12.32
N ARG A 177 -0.91 38.72 -11.41
CA ARG A 177 -0.61 39.07 -10.00
C ARG A 177 0.20 38.01 -9.27
N PHE A 178 0.19 36.75 -9.76
CA PHE A 178 0.91 35.63 -9.17
C PHE A 178 2.26 35.34 -9.90
N ALA A 179 2.61 36.12 -10.91
CA ALA A 179 3.92 35.98 -11.56
C ALA A 179 5.11 36.13 -10.57
N PRO A 180 5.08 37.05 -9.57
CA PRO A 180 6.12 37.11 -8.55
C PRO A 180 6.19 35.86 -7.66
N GLU A 181 5.04 35.20 -7.40
CA GLU A 181 4.98 33.97 -6.61
C GLU A 181 5.57 32.79 -7.40
N PHE A 182 5.31 32.73 -8.71
CA PHE A 182 5.90 31.74 -9.62
C PHE A 182 7.41 31.83 -9.63
N ASP A 183 7.95 33.04 -9.79
CA ASP A 183 9.38 33.30 -9.75
C ASP A 183 9.98 32.91 -8.39
N ALA A 184 9.43 33.43 -7.28
CA ALA A 184 9.97 33.23 -5.94
C ALA A 184 9.99 31.75 -5.54
N ILE A 185 8.89 31.00 -5.78
CA ILE A 185 8.81 29.58 -5.42
C ILE A 185 9.75 28.73 -6.27
N THR A 186 9.84 29.04 -7.57
CA THR A 186 10.71 28.30 -8.48
C THR A 186 12.18 28.54 -8.15
N ARG A 187 12.59 29.77 -7.84
CA ARG A 187 13.96 30.09 -7.41
C ARG A 187 14.31 29.39 -6.11
N GLU A 188 13.45 29.51 -5.06
CA GLU A 188 13.66 28.87 -3.77
C GLU A 188 13.97 27.36 -3.94
N TRP A 189 13.21 26.68 -4.78
CA TRP A 189 13.39 25.24 -5.00
C TRP A 189 14.62 24.90 -5.85
N VAL A 190 14.87 25.68 -6.93
CA VAL A 190 15.99 25.38 -7.84
C VAL A 190 17.32 25.72 -7.18
N GLU A 191 17.44 26.85 -6.49
CA GLU A 191 18.67 27.27 -5.81
C GLU A 191 19.09 26.33 -4.68
N ASP A 192 18.14 25.64 -4.03
CA ASP A 192 18.43 24.62 -3.03
C ASP A 192 19.15 23.38 -3.63
N MET A 193 18.90 23.05 -4.91
CA MET A 193 19.37 21.79 -5.50
C MET A 193 20.24 21.96 -6.75
N PHE A 194 20.12 23.07 -7.49
CA PHE A 194 20.73 23.30 -8.80
C PHE A 194 21.22 24.72 -8.99
N VAL A 195 21.89 24.96 -10.10
CA VAL A 195 22.22 26.30 -10.59
C VAL A 195 21.21 26.67 -11.67
N LEU A 196 20.58 27.84 -11.54
CA LEU A 196 19.65 28.37 -12.53
C LEU A 196 20.39 28.66 -13.85
N GLU A 197 19.91 28.05 -14.91
CA GLU A 197 20.39 28.32 -16.27
C GLU A 197 19.69 29.57 -16.85
N LYS A 198 20.30 30.21 -17.84
CA LYS A 198 19.72 31.40 -18.48
C LYS A 198 18.30 31.18 -19.01
N LYS A 199 18.03 29.97 -19.55
CA LYS A 199 16.71 29.61 -20.06
C LYS A 199 15.68 29.47 -18.93
N ASP A 200 16.09 28.97 -17.76
CA ASP A 200 15.20 28.89 -16.61
C ASP A 200 14.84 30.29 -16.10
N ILE A 201 15.80 31.18 -16.03
CA ILE A 201 15.59 32.58 -15.61
C ILE A 201 14.59 33.27 -16.54
N GLU A 202 14.73 33.11 -17.86
CA GLU A 202 13.81 33.69 -18.84
C GLU A 202 12.37 33.18 -18.65
N ILE A 203 12.20 31.89 -18.39
CA ILE A 203 10.87 31.28 -18.17
C ILE A 203 10.21 31.81 -16.89
N ILE A 204 10.96 31.95 -15.79
CA ILE A 204 10.38 32.35 -14.49
C ILE A 204 10.15 33.86 -14.42
N GLU A 205 10.91 34.66 -15.14
CA GLU A 205 10.73 36.11 -15.21
C GLU A 205 9.62 36.53 -16.17
N HIS A 206 9.38 35.72 -17.22
CA HIS A 206 8.36 36.00 -18.25
C HIS A 206 7.36 34.83 -18.42
N PRO A 207 6.69 34.35 -17.34
CA PRO A 207 5.86 33.15 -17.38
C PRO A 207 4.68 33.25 -18.34
N ARG A 208 4.11 34.45 -18.54
CA ARG A 208 3.03 34.67 -19.50
C ARG A 208 3.50 34.38 -20.92
N GLU A 209 4.57 35.02 -21.35
CA GLU A 209 5.08 34.91 -22.73
C GLU A 209 5.64 33.51 -23.01
N MET A 210 6.32 32.94 -22.00
CA MET A 210 7.04 31.69 -22.17
C MET A 210 6.20 30.44 -22.02
N ILE A 211 5.08 30.54 -21.27
CA ILE A 211 4.22 29.38 -20.97
C ILE A 211 2.79 29.65 -21.43
N MET A 212 2.12 30.69 -20.90
CA MET A 212 0.69 30.89 -21.10
C MET A 212 0.33 31.21 -22.56
N ASP A 213 1.01 32.16 -23.17
CA ASP A 213 0.76 32.62 -24.57
C ASP A 213 1.13 31.53 -25.59
N ARG A 214 1.88 30.52 -25.16
CA ARG A 214 2.23 29.34 -25.98
C ARG A 214 1.24 28.16 -25.79
N GLY A 215 0.16 28.38 -25.05
CA GLY A 215 -0.86 27.34 -24.79
C GLY A 215 -0.58 26.45 -23.60
N GLY A 216 0.43 26.80 -22.77
CA GLY A 216 0.72 26.12 -21.51
C GLY A 216 -0.21 26.56 -20.38
N VAL A 217 -0.01 25.97 -19.21
CA VAL A 217 -0.77 26.26 -17.99
C VAL A 217 0.17 26.34 -16.80
N ILE A 218 -0.06 27.32 -15.94
CA ILE A 218 0.59 27.42 -14.64
C ILE A 218 -0.49 27.28 -13.57
N LEU A 219 -0.26 26.39 -12.62
CA LEU A 219 -1.13 26.12 -11.49
C LEU A 219 -0.40 26.45 -10.20
N PHE A 220 -1.17 26.96 -9.25
CA PHE A 220 -0.70 27.25 -7.91
C PHE A 220 -1.52 26.47 -6.89
N VAL A 221 -0.91 26.17 -5.77
CA VAL A 221 -1.63 25.75 -4.56
C VAL A 221 -1.59 26.87 -3.53
N GLU A 222 -2.78 27.27 -3.11
CA GLU A 222 -2.99 28.21 -2.00
C GLU A 222 -3.39 27.46 -0.75
N ALA A 223 -2.82 27.83 0.39
CA ALA A 223 -3.22 27.34 1.69
C ALA A 223 -3.82 28.47 2.54
N GLU A 224 -4.92 28.18 3.22
CA GLU A 224 -5.58 29.15 4.09
C GLU A 224 -4.62 29.76 5.11
N GLY A 225 -4.54 31.09 5.14
CA GLY A 225 -3.67 31.84 6.02
C GLY A 225 -2.17 31.84 5.67
N LEU A 226 -1.77 31.20 4.56
CA LEU A 226 -0.38 31.23 4.04
C LEU A 226 -0.27 31.83 2.62
N GLY A 227 -1.39 31.98 1.90
CA GLY A 227 -1.38 32.39 0.49
C GLY A 227 -0.83 31.29 -0.43
N ILE A 228 -0.18 31.70 -1.52
CA ILE A 228 0.41 30.78 -2.51
C ILE A 228 1.66 30.11 -1.91
N ILE A 229 1.61 28.78 -1.83
CA ILE A 229 2.65 27.96 -1.23
C ILE A 229 3.34 27.00 -2.20
N GLY A 230 2.84 26.85 -3.42
CA GLY A 230 3.46 25.98 -4.41
C GLY A 230 2.99 26.32 -5.82
N THR A 231 3.77 25.89 -6.81
CA THR A 231 3.50 26.09 -8.23
C THR A 231 3.90 24.87 -9.04
N CYS A 232 3.27 24.71 -10.22
CA CYS A 232 3.62 23.73 -11.24
C CYS A 232 3.21 24.25 -12.61
N ALA A 233 3.99 23.99 -13.65
CA ALA A 233 3.69 24.38 -15.01
C ALA A 233 3.56 23.17 -15.94
N LEU A 234 2.63 23.26 -16.89
CA LEU A 234 2.53 22.43 -18.09
C LEU A 234 3.00 23.27 -19.27
N MET A 235 4.22 23.04 -19.74
CA MET A 235 4.83 23.83 -20.80
C MET A 235 4.80 23.06 -22.13
N PRO A 236 4.26 23.64 -23.21
CA PRO A 236 4.31 23.01 -24.53
C PRO A 236 5.77 22.95 -25.04
N VAL A 237 6.11 21.83 -25.69
CA VAL A 237 7.44 21.61 -26.26
C VAL A 237 7.31 21.53 -27.78
N GLU A 238 7.35 20.37 -28.40
CA GLU A 238 7.15 20.15 -29.80
C GLU A 238 5.90 19.35 -30.09
N GLY A 239 5.14 19.73 -31.11
CA GLY A 239 3.91 19.04 -31.50
C GLY A 239 2.84 19.15 -30.42
N ASP A 240 2.29 18.02 -30.02
CA ASP A 240 1.28 17.90 -28.95
C ASP A 240 1.87 17.45 -27.59
N SER A 241 3.22 17.58 -27.45
CA SER A 241 3.95 17.18 -26.25
C SER A 241 4.06 18.33 -25.25
N PHE A 242 3.86 18.00 -23.97
CA PHE A 242 3.98 18.96 -22.87
C PHE A 242 4.94 18.43 -21.80
N GLU A 243 5.71 19.35 -21.24
CA GLU A 243 6.57 19.08 -20.08
C GLU A 243 5.89 19.56 -18.81
N LEU A 244 5.77 18.67 -17.81
CA LEU A 244 5.47 19.06 -16.44
C LEU A 244 6.78 19.59 -15.83
N THR A 245 6.80 20.87 -15.51
CA THR A 245 8.03 21.55 -15.09
C THR A 245 7.76 22.61 -14.03
N LYS A 246 8.82 23.18 -13.44
CA LYS A 246 8.74 24.25 -12.42
C LYS A 246 7.82 23.88 -11.26
N MET A 247 7.84 22.60 -10.86
CA MET A 247 7.07 22.14 -9.72
C MET A 247 7.85 22.33 -8.43
N GLY A 248 7.33 23.16 -7.55
CA GLY A 248 7.95 23.45 -6.25
C GLY A 248 6.94 23.83 -5.20
N VAL A 249 7.32 23.60 -3.94
CA VAL A 249 6.54 23.99 -2.75
C VAL A 249 7.48 24.69 -1.77
N ARG A 250 7.04 25.83 -1.20
CA ARG A 250 7.82 26.59 -0.24
C ARG A 250 8.28 25.73 0.92
N ALA A 251 9.50 25.90 1.39
CA ALA A 251 10.05 25.18 2.54
C ALA A 251 9.17 25.31 3.80
N SER A 252 8.58 26.50 3.99
CA SER A 252 7.67 26.82 5.10
C SER A 252 6.34 26.04 5.06
N ALA A 253 6.00 25.42 3.94
CA ALA A 253 4.78 24.64 3.73
C ALA A 253 5.04 23.12 3.63
N ARG A 254 6.26 22.68 3.92
CA ARG A 254 6.59 21.24 3.97
C ARG A 254 5.69 20.53 5.00
N GLY A 255 5.26 19.33 4.68
CA GLY A 255 4.35 18.55 5.53
C GLY A 255 2.84 18.78 5.28
N LEU A 256 2.44 19.85 4.55
CA LEU A 256 1.05 20.10 4.18
C LEU A 256 0.55 19.27 2.99
N LYS A 257 1.39 18.38 2.43
CA LYS A 257 1.11 17.60 1.22
C LYS A 257 0.72 18.44 0.00
N ALA A 258 1.17 19.68 -0.03
CA ALA A 258 0.90 20.60 -1.13
C ALA A 258 1.48 20.09 -2.46
N GLY A 259 2.63 19.40 -2.44
CA GLY A 259 3.22 18.78 -3.63
C GLY A 259 2.35 17.67 -4.21
N ASP A 260 1.90 16.72 -3.38
CA ASP A 260 1.00 15.63 -3.82
C ASP A 260 -0.31 16.20 -4.38
N PHE A 261 -0.90 17.17 -3.69
CA PHE A 261 -2.12 17.85 -4.13
C PHE A 261 -1.91 18.53 -5.49
N LEU A 262 -0.83 19.29 -5.62
CA LEU A 262 -0.52 20.03 -6.83
C LEU A 262 -0.26 19.09 -8.02
N LEU A 263 0.53 18.03 -7.82
CA LEU A 263 0.81 17.03 -8.86
C LEU A 263 -0.46 16.37 -9.36
N GLN A 264 -1.31 15.91 -8.43
CA GLN A 264 -2.57 15.26 -8.77
C GLN A 264 -3.48 16.20 -9.58
N ARG A 265 -3.63 17.45 -9.15
CA ARG A 265 -4.46 18.45 -9.85
C ARG A 265 -3.86 18.85 -11.19
N THR A 266 -2.54 18.90 -11.32
CA THR A 266 -1.88 19.17 -12.59
C THR A 266 -2.11 18.03 -13.59
N ILE A 267 -2.05 16.78 -13.16
CA ILE A 267 -2.39 15.63 -14.02
C ILE A 267 -3.87 15.64 -14.43
N GLU A 268 -4.78 15.97 -13.51
CA GLU A 268 -6.21 16.13 -13.82
C GLU A 268 -6.44 17.24 -14.86
N ARG A 269 -5.75 18.36 -14.72
CA ARG A 269 -5.82 19.48 -15.68
C ARG A 269 -5.24 19.11 -17.03
N ALA A 270 -4.11 18.39 -17.07
CA ALA A 270 -3.50 17.90 -18.31
C ALA A 270 -4.45 16.99 -19.11
N ARG A 271 -5.24 16.13 -18.41
CA ARG A 271 -6.25 15.25 -19.06
C ARG A 271 -7.40 16.02 -19.74
N GLN A 272 -7.60 17.28 -19.38
CA GLN A 272 -8.62 18.16 -19.98
C GLN A 272 -8.08 18.98 -21.16
N MET A 273 -6.79 18.91 -21.43
CA MET A 273 -6.10 19.61 -22.50
C MET A 273 -5.87 18.66 -23.70
N PRO A 274 -5.73 19.19 -24.91
CA PRO A 274 -5.39 18.38 -26.10
C PRO A 274 -3.91 18.01 -26.10
N ILE A 275 -3.47 17.25 -25.12
CA ILE A 275 -2.10 16.80 -24.93
C ILE A 275 -1.97 15.36 -25.44
N GLY A 276 -1.09 15.13 -26.43
CA GLY A 276 -0.75 13.80 -26.93
C GLY A 276 0.25 13.08 -26.02
N GLN A 277 1.22 13.81 -25.49
CA GLN A 277 2.23 13.27 -24.58
C GLN A 277 2.54 14.25 -23.45
N LEU A 278 2.53 13.72 -22.21
CA LEU A 278 3.00 14.44 -21.02
C LEU A 278 4.25 13.74 -20.47
N PHE A 279 5.32 14.48 -20.23
CA PHE A 279 6.53 13.94 -19.62
C PHE A 279 7.09 14.86 -18.54
N LEU A 280 7.96 14.32 -17.70
CA LEU A 280 8.69 15.01 -16.65
C LEU A 280 10.18 14.74 -16.84
N LEU A 281 11.00 15.79 -16.85
CA LEU A 281 12.45 15.65 -16.77
C LEU A 281 12.88 15.73 -15.30
N THR A 282 13.63 14.74 -14.87
CA THR A 282 14.19 14.67 -13.51
C THR A 282 15.64 14.23 -13.58
N ASN A 283 16.38 14.43 -12.49
CA ASN A 283 17.73 13.89 -12.37
C ASN A 283 17.89 13.15 -11.02
N SER A 284 19.02 12.44 -10.86
CA SER A 284 19.30 11.62 -9.67
C SER A 284 19.31 12.37 -8.34
N LYS A 285 19.45 13.72 -8.35
CA LYS A 285 19.37 14.52 -7.12
C LYS A 285 17.92 14.72 -6.63
N CYS A 286 16.93 14.41 -7.46
CA CYS A 286 15.51 14.47 -7.09
C CYS A 286 14.96 13.13 -6.55
N GLU A 287 15.81 12.10 -6.46
CA GLU A 287 15.46 10.83 -5.82
C GLU A 287 15.63 11.00 -4.30
N ALA A 288 14.51 11.14 -3.57
CA ALA A 288 14.46 11.21 -2.11
C ALA A 288 13.69 10.02 -1.53
#